data_a139924c55c3f8d77dbf3f1e966eacb4
#
_entry.id   a139924c55c3f8d77dbf3f1e966eacb4
#
_cell.length_a   1.000
_cell.length_b   1.000
_cell.length_c   1.000
_cell.angle_alpha   90.00
_cell.angle_beta   90.00
_cell.angle_gamma   90.00
#
_symmetry.space_group_name_H-M   'P 1'
#
loop_
_entity.id
_entity.type
_entity.pdbx_description
1 polymer ?
#
loop_
_entity_poly.entity_id
_entity_poly.type
_entity_poly.pdbx_seq_one_letter_code
_entity_poly.pdbx_strand_id
1 'polypeptide(L)'
;MAHKQDREAPKTGLDRWNATESKSRSSKGGRSARPGRSKRRRMNPTVRRYVSTIVVTAILCVACAFCFTPLGERITTGLDIQGGVSVILTASKQDGSAPSADEMNTAKTIVEKRVNTLGASEATVQIQGTNSILVQIPGATDADAAVQTIGQTGHLEFVRLDDIGDADALAKIEAGASNVTLEQGTYTAFLDGSYIESTSVAQSSTSVGTYAVNITFNSDGADIFDQVTKELAPTNGQICIVLDGVVQSAPAVQEEISGGKVSITGNFTSAQAQELKTVLDSGSLPVSLNYSESRVVGPTLGQDSLNQGILALVIGVAIVIVYLFFFYRGLGLLTLGSLVVFAILYLGLLAIL
;
A
#
# COMPACT_ATOMS: atom_id res chain seq x y z
N MET A 1 -18.40 -101.10 43.47
CA MET A 1 -17.13 -101.54 44.10
C MET A 1 -16.40 -100.27 44.41
N ALA A 2 -16.46 -99.81 45.69
CA ALA A 2 -15.56 -100.03 46.81
C ALA A 2 -14.19 -99.45 46.51
N HIS A 3 -13.76 -98.52 47.18
CA HIS A 3 -13.15 -98.27 48.47
C HIS A 3 -12.10 -97.15 48.28
N LYS A 4 -11.67 -96.29 49.08
CA LYS A 4 -11.68 -96.10 50.54
C LYS A 4 -11.14 -94.67 50.85
N GLN A 5 -11.67 -94.13 51.87
CA GLN A 5 -11.22 -92.96 52.61
C GLN A 5 -9.77 -93.11 53.07
N ASP A 6 -9.06 -92.07 53.24
CA ASP A 6 -8.39 -91.77 54.52
C ASP A 6 -8.24 -90.28 54.76
N ARG A 7 -8.71 -89.89 55.96
CA ARG A 7 -8.60 -88.60 56.61
C ARG A 7 -7.25 -88.50 57.30
N GLU A 8 -6.57 -87.38 57.17
CA GLU A 8 -5.64 -86.98 58.23
C GLU A 8 -5.96 -85.58 58.76
N ALA A 9 -5.87 -85.45 60.08
CA ALA A 9 -6.33 -84.35 60.93
C ALA A 9 -5.40 -83.14 60.99
N PRO A 10 -5.86 -82.03 61.52
CA PRO A 10 -5.15 -80.74 61.46
C PRO A 10 -4.04 -80.68 62.54
N LYS A 11 -2.87 -80.26 62.18
CA LYS A 11 -1.75 -79.94 63.09
C LYS A 11 -1.98 -78.54 63.72
N THR A 12 -1.93 -78.54 65.00
CA THR A 12 -2.20 -77.47 65.93
C THR A 12 -1.20 -76.33 65.81
N GLY A 13 -1.70 -75.14 66.13
CA GLY A 13 -1.08 -73.82 65.99
C GLY A 13 0.18 -73.52 66.85
N LEU A 14 0.92 -74.47 67.37
CA LEU A 14 2.09 -74.28 68.21
C LEU A 14 3.44 -74.18 67.41
N ASP A 15 3.46 -74.77 66.22
CA ASP A 15 4.71 -74.78 65.43
C ASP A 15 5.00 -73.52 64.63
N ARG A 16 4.10 -72.52 64.65
CA ARG A 16 4.28 -71.26 64.01
C ARG A 16 4.94 -70.18 64.85
N TRP A 17 5.05 -70.38 66.14
CA TRP A 17 5.54 -69.34 67.09
C TRP A 17 7.05 -69.36 67.24
N ASN A 18 7.70 -70.45 67.07
CA ASN A 18 9.16 -70.59 67.30
C ASN A 18 10.03 -70.22 66.11
N ALA A 19 9.49 -69.85 64.97
CA ALA A 19 10.23 -69.53 63.74
C ALA A 19 10.46 -67.98 63.61
N THR A 20 9.87 -67.14 64.52
CA THR A 20 9.93 -65.66 64.38
C THR A 20 10.87 -64.97 65.38
N GLU A 21 11.49 -65.70 66.30
CA GLU A 21 12.28 -65.05 67.36
C GLU A 21 13.82 -65.07 67.20
N SER A 22 14.38 -65.58 66.09
CA SER A 22 15.81 -65.66 65.93
C SER A 22 16.47 -64.80 64.84
N LYS A 23 15.80 -63.72 64.40
CA LYS A 23 16.42 -62.78 63.48
C LYS A 23 16.20 -61.31 63.83
N SER A 24 16.54 -60.90 65.02
CA SER A 24 16.67 -59.51 65.40
C SER A 24 17.99 -59.31 66.17
N ARG A 25 19.08 -59.21 65.47
CA ARG A 25 20.29 -58.47 65.87
C ARG A 25 21.34 -58.63 64.79
N SER A 26 21.50 -57.65 63.93
CA SER A 26 22.77 -57.11 63.50
C SER A 26 22.58 -56.22 62.28
N SER A 27 23.06 -55.09 62.45
CA SER A 27 23.81 -54.12 61.66
C SER A 27 23.05 -52.86 61.16
N LYS A 28 23.39 -51.83 61.90
CA LYS A 28 23.32 -50.41 61.46
C LYS A 28 24.18 -50.23 60.24
N GLY A 29 23.59 -49.82 59.14
CA GLY A 29 24.31 -49.37 57.95
C GLY A 29 23.41 -48.40 57.21
N GLY A 30 23.69 -47.09 57.35
CA GLY A 30 22.90 -46.04 56.72
C GLY A 30 22.94 -46.15 55.21
N ARG A 31 21.77 -46.12 54.60
CA ARG A 31 21.61 -45.86 53.16
C ARG A 31 20.64 -44.71 53.03
N SER A 32 21.20 -43.57 52.56
CA SER A 32 20.48 -42.37 52.11
C SER A 32 19.38 -42.79 51.13
N ALA A 33 18.17 -42.42 51.44
CA ALA A 33 17.02 -42.54 50.55
C ALA A 33 17.26 -41.62 49.32
N ARG A 34 17.53 -42.20 48.16
CA ARG A 34 17.46 -41.48 46.87
C ARG A 34 15.99 -41.15 46.58
N PRO A 35 15.67 -39.89 46.26
CA PRO A 35 14.30 -39.54 45.92
C PRO A 35 13.87 -40.31 44.67
N GLY A 36 12.72 -40.92 44.77
CA GLY A 36 12.12 -41.74 43.70
C GLY A 36 12.00 -40.95 42.40
N ARG A 37 12.73 -41.38 41.40
CA ARG A 37 12.64 -40.88 40.02
C ARG A 37 11.22 -41.18 39.53
N SER A 38 10.35 -40.17 39.49
CA SER A 38 8.99 -40.31 38.96
C SER A 38 9.07 -40.90 37.55
N LYS A 39 8.53 -42.08 37.37
CA LYS A 39 8.35 -42.70 36.05
C LYS A 39 7.46 -41.80 35.26
N ARG A 40 8.02 -40.89 34.40
CA ARG A 40 7.26 -40.18 33.36
C ARG A 40 6.52 -41.24 32.56
N ARG A 41 5.20 -41.26 32.74
CA ARG A 41 4.28 -42.12 31.99
C ARG A 41 4.47 -41.83 30.50
N ARG A 42 5.18 -42.69 29.77
CA ARG A 42 5.35 -42.54 28.34
C ARG A 42 3.97 -42.67 27.71
N MET A 43 3.46 -41.57 27.15
CA MET A 43 2.23 -41.56 26.37
C MET A 43 2.35 -42.51 25.21
N ASN A 44 1.26 -43.26 24.91
CA ASN A 44 1.19 -44.16 23.75
C ASN A 44 1.57 -43.40 22.47
N PRO A 45 2.34 -44.01 21.54
CA PRO A 45 2.83 -43.34 20.33
C PRO A 45 1.70 -42.77 19.45
N THR A 46 0.53 -43.43 19.46
CA THR A 46 -0.67 -42.93 18.77
C THR A 46 -1.23 -41.64 19.42
N VAL A 47 -1.36 -41.62 20.75
CA VAL A 47 -1.82 -40.45 21.48
C VAL A 47 -0.83 -39.28 21.30
N ARG A 48 0.48 -39.55 21.26
CA ARG A 48 1.50 -38.54 21.01
C ARG A 48 1.37 -37.93 19.62
N ARG A 49 1.03 -38.71 18.58
CA ARG A 49 0.78 -38.20 17.22
C ARG A 49 -0.47 -37.31 17.19
N TYR A 50 -1.59 -37.71 17.79
CA TYR A 50 -2.79 -36.86 17.86
C TYR A 50 -2.55 -35.57 18.62
N VAL A 51 -1.87 -35.61 19.75
CA VAL A 51 -1.53 -34.39 20.51
C VAL A 51 -0.60 -33.49 19.70
N SER A 52 0.38 -34.05 18.98
CA SER A 52 1.28 -33.26 18.14
C SER A 52 0.54 -32.58 16.97
N THR A 53 -0.41 -33.26 16.30
CA THR A 53 -1.22 -32.65 15.24
C THR A 53 -2.12 -31.54 15.77
N ILE A 54 -2.77 -31.74 16.92
CA ILE A 54 -3.60 -30.71 17.57
C ILE A 54 -2.76 -29.48 17.93
N VAL A 55 -1.57 -29.70 18.50
CA VAL A 55 -0.66 -28.59 18.88
C VAL A 55 -0.18 -27.83 17.64
N VAL A 56 0.21 -28.54 16.56
CA VAL A 56 0.63 -27.90 15.30
C VAL A 56 -0.52 -27.09 14.69
N THR A 57 -1.73 -27.67 14.64
CA THR A 57 -2.92 -26.95 14.13
C THR A 57 -3.24 -25.72 15.00
N ALA A 58 -3.15 -25.85 16.33
CA ALA A 58 -3.38 -24.72 17.22
C ALA A 58 -2.35 -23.59 17.03
N ILE A 59 -1.05 -23.95 16.89
CA ILE A 59 0.00 -22.96 16.60
C ILE A 59 -0.25 -22.29 15.24
N LEU A 60 -0.64 -23.05 14.23
CA LEU A 60 -0.96 -22.51 12.90
C LEU A 60 -2.17 -21.57 12.95
N CYS A 61 -3.23 -21.95 13.68
CA CYS A 61 -4.39 -21.08 13.90
C CYS A 61 -4.04 -19.78 14.64
N VAL A 62 -3.19 -19.85 15.67
CA VAL A 62 -2.71 -18.65 16.38
C VAL A 62 -1.87 -17.77 15.47
N ALA A 63 -0.98 -18.35 14.67
CA ALA A 63 -0.18 -17.60 13.69
C ALA A 63 -1.07 -16.91 12.63
N CYS A 64 -2.06 -17.63 12.08
CA CYS A 64 -3.04 -17.06 11.15
C CYS A 64 -3.90 -15.98 11.81
N ALA A 65 -4.36 -16.19 13.04
CA ALA A 65 -5.12 -15.19 13.78
C ALA A 65 -4.29 -13.93 14.06
N PHE A 66 -2.99 -14.07 14.30
CA PHE A 66 -2.08 -12.94 14.49
C PHE A 66 -1.81 -12.19 13.17
N CYS A 67 -1.71 -12.89 12.04
CA CYS A 67 -1.62 -12.26 10.72
C CYS A 67 -2.91 -11.51 10.33
N PHE A 68 -4.04 -11.89 10.93
CA PHE A 68 -5.36 -11.32 10.67
C PHE A 68 -5.68 -10.08 11.54
N THR A 69 -4.85 -9.74 12.52
CA THR A 69 -5.03 -8.54 13.35
C THR A 69 -3.94 -7.50 12.99
N PRO A 70 -4.31 -6.28 12.55
CA PRO A 70 -5.63 -5.64 12.46
C PRO A 70 -6.30 -5.80 11.09
N LEU A 71 -7.51 -6.35 11.10
CA LEU A 71 -8.34 -6.65 9.92
C LEU A 71 -8.64 -5.45 9.01
N GLY A 72 -8.69 -4.25 9.58
CA GLY A 72 -9.14 -3.05 8.87
C GLY A 72 -8.07 -2.39 7.98
N GLU A 73 -6.80 -2.66 8.22
CA GLU A 73 -5.70 -1.94 7.53
C GLU A 73 -5.04 -2.75 6.41
N ARG A 74 -5.30 -4.07 6.33
CA ARG A 74 -4.64 -4.96 5.35
C ARG A 74 -5.55 -5.45 4.23
N ILE A 75 -6.87 -5.33 4.39
CA ILE A 75 -7.80 -5.69 3.31
C ILE A 75 -8.16 -4.43 2.57
N THR A 76 -7.58 -4.28 1.39
CA THR A 76 -7.87 -3.19 0.47
C THR A 76 -9.30 -3.36 -0.05
N THR A 77 -10.15 -2.40 0.28
CA THR A 77 -11.54 -2.43 -0.16
C THR A 77 -11.71 -1.47 -1.33
N GLY A 78 -12.27 -1.98 -2.43
CA GLY A 78 -12.50 -1.18 -3.64
C GLY A 78 -13.46 0.00 -3.44
N LEU A 79 -13.58 0.82 -4.48
CA LEU A 79 -14.40 2.03 -4.54
C LEU A 79 -15.84 1.80 -4.06
N ASP A 80 -16.42 0.62 -4.35
CA ASP A 80 -17.80 0.27 -4.00
C ASP A 80 -18.04 0.17 -2.48
N ILE A 81 -16.98 -0.11 -1.70
CA ILE A 81 -17.07 -0.31 -0.25
C ILE A 81 -16.56 0.90 0.54
N GLN A 82 -15.43 1.47 0.14
CA GLN A 82 -14.86 2.65 0.80
C GLN A 82 -15.48 3.94 0.33
N GLY A 83 -16.15 3.92 -0.83
CA GLY A 83 -16.48 5.13 -1.55
C GLY A 83 -15.23 5.74 -2.17
N GLY A 84 -15.36 6.88 -2.79
CA GLY A 84 -14.26 7.58 -3.41
C GLY A 84 -14.66 8.33 -4.67
N VAL A 85 -13.69 8.61 -5.50
CA VAL A 85 -13.83 9.38 -6.72
C VAL A 85 -13.60 8.49 -7.94
N SER A 86 -14.54 8.56 -8.90
CA SER A 86 -14.41 7.94 -10.22
C SER A 86 -14.47 9.03 -11.27
N VAL A 87 -13.41 9.18 -12.06
CA VAL A 87 -13.28 10.21 -13.08
C VAL A 87 -13.03 9.58 -14.44
N ILE A 88 -13.71 10.09 -15.46
CA ILE A 88 -13.42 9.77 -16.85
C ILE A 88 -12.77 10.99 -17.49
N LEU A 89 -11.54 10.79 -17.97
CA LEU A 89 -10.76 11.80 -18.68
C LEU A 89 -10.75 11.43 -20.17
N THR A 90 -11.11 12.38 -21.01
CA THR A 90 -11.03 12.21 -22.48
C THR A 90 -9.74 12.82 -22.99
N ALA A 91 -8.95 12.01 -23.64
CA ALA A 91 -7.68 12.40 -24.24
C ALA A 91 -7.89 12.97 -25.65
N SER A 92 -7.24 14.06 -25.94
CA SER A 92 -7.17 14.68 -27.27
C SER A 92 -5.75 15.19 -27.54
N LYS A 93 -5.33 15.16 -28.78
CA LYS A 93 -4.10 15.86 -29.19
C LYS A 93 -4.37 17.36 -29.31
N GLN A 94 -3.31 18.15 -29.31
CA GLN A 94 -3.39 19.60 -29.50
C GLN A 94 -4.01 19.99 -30.86
N ASP A 95 -3.85 19.16 -31.90
CA ASP A 95 -4.46 19.34 -33.19
C ASP A 95 -5.93 18.86 -33.28
N GLY A 96 -6.51 18.41 -32.15
CA GLY A 96 -7.85 17.88 -32.05
C GLY A 96 -8.01 16.44 -32.59
N SER A 97 -6.94 15.80 -33.05
CA SER A 97 -7.00 14.43 -33.53
C SER A 97 -7.07 13.41 -32.37
N ALA A 98 -7.50 12.19 -32.69
CA ALA A 98 -7.52 11.11 -31.71
C ALA A 98 -6.10 10.65 -31.39
N PRO A 99 -5.80 10.38 -30.09
CA PRO A 99 -4.50 9.86 -29.70
C PRO A 99 -4.27 8.44 -30.21
N SER A 100 -3.01 8.09 -30.43
CA SER A 100 -2.59 6.72 -30.74
C SER A 100 -2.64 5.81 -29.51
N ALA A 101 -2.60 4.50 -29.72
CA ALA A 101 -2.58 3.53 -28.62
C ALA A 101 -1.32 3.69 -27.75
N ASP A 102 -0.17 4.03 -28.32
CA ASP A 102 1.07 4.24 -27.57
C ASP A 102 1.01 5.50 -26.71
N GLU A 103 0.45 6.60 -27.24
CA GLU A 103 0.22 7.83 -26.49
C GLU A 103 -0.77 7.60 -25.33
N MET A 104 -1.81 6.82 -25.55
CA MET A 104 -2.77 6.45 -24.51
C MET A 104 -2.13 5.59 -23.40
N ASN A 105 -1.27 4.64 -23.76
CA ASN A 105 -0.54 3.83 -22.78
C ASN A 105 0.44 4.68 -21.97
N THR A 106 1.13 5.61 -22.62
CA THR A 106 2.03 6.56 -21.96
C THR A 106 1.24 7.46 -21.00
N ALA A 107 0.15 8.04 -21.47
CA ALA A 107 -0.74 8.86 -20.64
C ALA A 107 -1.27 8.09 -19.43
N LYS A 108 -1.72 6.84 -19.62
CA LYS A 108 -2.15 5.95 -18.52
C LYS A 108 -1.03 5.79 -17.48
N THR A 109 0.19 5.49 -17.91
CA THR A 109 1.34 5.28 -17.02
C THR A 109 1.68 6.53 -16.21
N ILE A 110 1.61 7.71 -16.84
CA ILE A 110 1.83 8.99 -16.17
C ILE A 110 0.72 9.27 -15.15
N VAL A 111 -0.54 9.05 -15.53
CA VAL A 111 -1.69 9.18 -14.62
C VAL A 111 -1.56 8.23 -13.42
N GLU A 112 -1.17 6.97 -13.64
CA GLU A 112 -0.90 6.00 -12.55
C GLU A 112 0.18 6.51 -11.58
N LYS A 113 1.29 7.05 -12.09
CA LYS A 113 2.34 7.65 -11.25
C LYS A 113 1.81 8.81 -10.42
N ARG A 114 1.05 9.73 -11.02
CA ARG A 114 0.48 10.89 -10.34
C ARG A 114 -0.45 10.48 -9.20
N VAL A 115 -1.37 9.56 -9.49
CA VAL A 115 -2.34 9.07 -8.50
C VAL A 115 -1.64 8.35 -7.35
N ASN A 116 -0.62 7.53 -7.64
CA ASN A 116 0.17 6.86 -6.63
C ASN A 116 0.93 7.84 -5.72
N THR A 117 1.46 8.95 -6.28
CA THR A 117 2.17 9.99 -5.51
C THR A 117 1.22 10.77 -4.60
N LEU A 118 -0.08 10.87 -4.96
CA LEU A 118 -1.11 11.45 -4.10
C LEU A 118 -1.48 10.56 -2.89
N GLY A 119 -0.81 9.41 -2.74
CA GLY A 119 -1.04 8.48 -1.64
C GLY A 119 -2.18 7.49 -1.88
N ALA A 120 -2.75 7.47 -3.07
CA ALA A 120 -3.81 6.54 -3.46
C ALA A 120 -3.21 5.26 -4.07
N SER A 121 -2.51 4.47 -3.25
CA SER A 121 -1.82 3.24 -3.69
C SER A 121 -2.74 2.17 -4.28
N GLU A 122 -4.05 2.32 -4.13
CA GLU A 122 -5.08 1.38 -4.60
C GLU A 122 -5.93 1.94 -5.74
N ALA A 123 -5.49 3.05 -6.32
CA ALA A 123 -6.19 3.62 -7.45
C ALA A 123 -6.10 2.71 -8.67
N THR A 124 -7.22 2.64 -9.38
CA THR A 124 -7.30 1.89 -10.63
C THR A 124 -7.35 2.86 -11.80
N VAL A 125 -6.42 2.70 -12.74
CA VAL A 125 -6.38 3.48 -13.98
C VAL A 125 -6.52 2.55 -15.18
N GLN A 126 -7.54 2.76 -15.99
CA GLN A 126 -7.86 1.90 -17.13
C GLN A 126 -8.21 2.73 -18.37
N ILE A 127 -7.73 2.29 -19.54
CA ILE A 127 -8.15 2.88 -20.81
C ILE A 127 -9.54 2.36 -21.15
N GLN A 128 -10.47 3.25 -21.44
CA GLN A 128 -11.82 2.95 -21.91
C GLN A 128 -12.00 3.40 -23.36
N GLY A 129 -12.32 2.47 -24.24
CA GLY A 129 -12.44 2.76 -25.67
C GLY A 129 -11.09 3.15 -26.29
N THR A 130 -11.09 4.17 -27.15
CA THR A 130 -9.91 4.59 -27.91
C THR A 130 -9.24 5.84 -27.36
N ASN A 131 -9.95 6.66 -26.58
CA ASN A 131 -9.49 7.99 -26.20
C ASN A 131 -9.90 8.40 -24.77
N SER A 132 -10.35 7.48 -23.94
CA SER A 132 -10.73 7.81 -22.57
C SER A 132 -9.94 7.01 -21.55
N ILE A 133 -9.68 7.62 -20.39
CA ILE A 133 -9.01 7.01 -19.24
C ILE A 133 -9.96 7.10 -18.05
N LEU A 134 -10.35 5.95 -17.51
CA LEU A 134 -11.05 5.84 -16.24
C LEU A 134 -10.06 5.82 -15.10
N VAL A 135 -10.24 6.72 -14.14
CA VAL A 135 -9.44 6.79 -12.92
C VAL A 135 -10.39 6.60 -11.75
N GLN A 136 -10.11 5.62 -10.91
CA GLN A 136 -10.86 5.33 -9.69
C GLN A 136 -9.94 5.43 -8.49
N ILE A 137 -10.29 6.30 -7.54
CA ILE A 137 -9.49 6.60 -6.36
C ILE A 137 -10.33 6.29 -5.12
N PRO A 138 -10.17 5.10 -4.51
CA PRO A 138 -10.87 4.75 -3.28
C PRO A 138 -10.48 5.70 -2.14
N GLY A 139 -11.45 6.04 -1.29
CA GLY A 139 -11.21 6.88 -0.10
C GLY A 139 -10.97 8.37 -0.38
N ALA A 140 -10.85 8.79 -1.64
CA ALA A 140 -10.74 10.22 -1.96
C ALA A 140 -12.08 10.92 -1.72
N THR A 141 -12.05 12.09 -1.08
CA THR A 141 -13.25 12.89 -0.78
C THR A 141 -13.35 14.12 -1.66
N ASP A 142 -12.24 14.55 -2.24
CA ASP A 142 -12.14 15.75 -3.09
C ASP A 142 -11.82 15.33 -4.54
N ALA A 143 -12.86 15.37 -5.37
CA ALA A 143 -12.75 15.05 -6.78
C ALA A 143 -12.02 16.15 -7.57
N ASP A 144 -12.23 17.41 -7.20
CA ASP A 144 -11.72 18.55 -7.96
C ASP A 144 -10.22 18.66 -7.81
N ALA A 145 -9.68 18.47 -6.60
CA ALA A 145 -8.25 18.46 -6.36
C ALA A 145 -7.55 17.29 -7.09
N ALA A 146 -8.17 16.10 -7.07
CA ALA A 146 -7.64 14.94 -7.79
C ALA A 146 -7.63 15.17 -9.31
N VAL A 147 -8.70 15.72 -9.86
CA VAL A 147 -8.82 16.02 -11.30
C VAL A 147 -7.80 17.06 -11.74
N GLN A 148 -7.60 18.14 -10.97
CA GLN A 148 -6.61 19.18 -11.27
C GLN A 148 -5.21 18.58 -11.38
N THR A 149 -4.76 17.84 -10.39
CA THR A 149 -3.40 17.26 -10.39
C THR A 149 -3.21 16.22 -11.51
N ILE A 150 -4.22 15.40 -11.76
CA ILE A 150 -4.15 14.33 -12.76
C ILE A 150 -4.20 14.89 -14.19
N GLY A 151 -5.04 15.92 -14.40
CA GLY A 151 -5.34 16.47 -15.73
C GLY A 151 -4.33 17.47 -16.27
N GLN A 152 -3.44 18.02 -15.43
CA GLN A 152 -2.39 18.94 -15.89
C GLN A 152 -1.48 18.24 -16.90
N THR A 153 -1.18 18.92 -18.02
CA THR A 153 -0.29 18.35 -19.03
C THR A 153 1.12 18.20 -18.48
N GLY A 154 1.55 19.17 -17.64
CA GLY A 154 2.86 19.16 -16.99
C GLY A 154 4.01 19.35 -17.97
N HIS A 155 3.75 20.06 -19.07
CA HIS A 155 4.75 20.39 -20.05
C HIS A 155 5.58 21.56 -19.55
N LEU A 156 6.77 21.26 -19.02
CA LEU A 156 7.70 22.25 -18.51
C LEU A 156 8.69 22.62 -19.62
N GLU A 157 8.87 23.91 -19.83
CA GLU A 157 9.76 24.46 -20.85
C GLU A 157 10.60 25.59 -20.23
N PHE A 158 11.85 25.69 -20.68
CA PHE A 158 12.75 26.79 -20.33
C PHE A 158 13.00 27.62 -21.60
N VAL A 159 12.62 28.90 -21.51
CA VAL A 159 12.63 29.84 -22.65
C VAL A 159 13.49 31.03 -22.27
N ARG A 160 14.37 31.48 -23.17
CA ARG A 160 15.04 32.78 -22.99
C ARG A 160 14.02 33.90 -23.18
N LEU A 161 14.09 34.93 -22.36
CA LEU A 161 13.18 36.07 -22.50
C LEU A 161 13.22 36.66 -23.92
N ASP A 162 14.43 36.74 -24.52
CA ASP A 162 14.68 37.26 -25.86
C ASP A 162 14.09 36.41 -26.99
N ASP A 163 13.77 35.15 -26.71
CA ASP A 163 13.18 34.19 -27.68
C ASP A 163 11.63 34.21 -27.67
N ILE A 164 11.02 35.14 -26.91
CA ILE A 164 9.58 35.37 -26.88
C ILE A 164 9.20 36.41 -27.93
N GLY A 165 8.46 35.98 -28.96
CA GLY A 165 8.02 36.87 -30.06
C GLY A 165 6.75 37.70 -29.73
N ASP A 166 6.07 37.43 -28.63
CA ASP A 166 4.87 38.17 -28.19
C ASP A 166 5.29 39.41 -27.36
N ALA A 167 5.19 40.59 -27.98
CA ALA A 167 5.58 41.83 -27.35
C ALA A 167 4.71 42.22 -26.12
N ASP A 168 3.42 41.82 -26.10
CA ASP A 168 2.53 42.09 -24.97
C ASP A 168 2.85 41.17 -23.78
N ALA A 169 3.16 39.91 -24.04
CA ALA A 169 3.61 38.99 -23.03
C ALA A 169 4.98 39.39 -22.48
N LEU A 170 5.92 39.77 -23.33
CA LEU A 170 7.25 40.23 -22.95
C LEU A 170 7.16 41.44 -22.00
N ALA A 171 6.39 42.48 -22.36
CA ALA A 171 6.21 43.66 -21.51
C ALA A 171 5.62 43.34 -20.14
N LYS A 172 4.73 42.39 -20.04
CA LYS A 172 4.16 41.91 -18.76
C LYS A 172 5.18 41.18 -17.91
N ILE A 173 6.00 40.29 -18.55
CA ILE A 173 7.04 39.53 -17.86
C ILE A 173 8.13 40.46 -17.33
N GLU A 174 8.58 41.44 -18.15
CA GLU A 174 9.55 42.47 -17.75
C GLU A 174 9.03 43.34 -16.59
N ALA A 175 7.72 43.62 -16.57
CA ALA A 175 7.06 44.29 -15.46
C ALA A 175 6.93 43.44 -14.18
N GLY A 176 7.42 42.17 -14.19
CA GLY A 176 7.37 41.26 -13.06
C GLY A 176 6.03 40.57 -12.88
N ALA A 177 5.18 40.55 -13.90
CA ALA A 177 3.93 39.80 -13.84
C ALA A 177 4.20 38.27 -13.85
N SER A 178 3.58 37.57 -12.94
CA SER A 178 3.50 36.09 -12.94
C SER A 178 2.23 35.63 -13.65
N ASN A 179 2.20 34.36 -14.05
CA ASN A 179 1.05 33.72 -14.72
C ASN A 179 0.69 34.38 -16.08
N VAL A 180 1.71 34.82 -16.83
CA VAL A 180 1.52 35.27 -18.21
C VAL A 180 1.39 34.06 -19.13
N THR A 181 0.29 33.99 -19.88
CA THR A 181 0.08 32.92 -20.86
C THR A 181 0.83 33.28 -22.14
N LEU A 182 1.61 32.31 -22.67
CA LEU A 182 2.29 32.39 -23.95
C LEU A 182 1.53 31.52 -24.97
N GLU A 183 1.32 32.06 -26.16
CA GLU A 183 0.74 31.27 -27.26
C GLU A 183 1.79 30.34 -27.87
N GLN A 184 1.40 29.11 -28.15
CA GLN A 184 2.31 28.14 -28.82
C GLN A 184 2.75 28.66 -30.17
N GLY A 185 4.05 28.54 -30.44
CA GLY A 185 4.67 29.02 -31.66
C GLY A 185 5.13 30.48 -31.62
N THR A 186 4.85 31.23 -30.54
CA THR A 186 5.38 32.57 -30.31
C THR A 186 6.71 32.62 -29.54
N TYR A 187 7.18 31.45 -29.09
CA TYR A 187 8.43 31.31 -28.35
C TYR A 187 9.16 30.01 -28.73
N THR A 188 10.46 29.94 -28.41
CA THR A 188 11.27 28.74 -28.62
C THR A 188 11.90 28.32 -27.30
N ALA A 189 11.58 27.09 -26.84
CA ALA A 189 12.20 26.53 -25.66
C ALA A 189 13.58 25.94 -26.02
N PHE A 190 14.59 26.20 -25.20
CA PHE A 190 15.92 25.61 -25.33
C PHE A 190 16.09 24.31 -24.53
N LEU A 191 15.21 24.08 -23.54
CA LEU A 191 15.18 22.88 -22.69
C LEU A 191 13.73 22.59 -22.27
N ASP A 192 13.41 21.32 -22.17
CA ASP A 192 12.08 20.85 -21.72
C ASP A 192 12.17 19.89 -20.52
N GLY A 193 11.01 19.48 -20.03
CA GLY A 193 10.90 18.62 -18.85
C GLY A 193 11.48 17.20 -19.03
N SER A 194 11.82 16.76 -20.25
CA SER A 194 12.41 15.43 -20.49
C SER A 194 13.84 15.30 -19.95
N TYR A 195 14.52 16.42 -19.74
CA TYR A 195 15.86 16.48 -19.17
C TYR A 195 15.88 16.49 -17.63
N ILE A 196 14.72 16.41 -16.96
CA ILE A 196 14.65 16.38 -15.50
C ILE A 196 15.03 14.99 -14.99
N GLU A 197 16.01 14.94 -14.09
CA GLU A 197 16.42 13.73 -13.39
C GLU A 197 15.63 13.56 -12.09
N SER A 198 15.49 14.65 -11.30
CA SER A 198 14.77 14.64 -10.03
C SER A 198 14.28 16.01 -9.62
N THR A 199 13.22 16.03 -8.79
CA THR A 199 12.72 17.26 -8.19
C THR A 199 12.60 17.16 -6.67
N SER A 200 12.67 18.30 -5.96
CA SER A 200 12.47 18.35 -4.52
C SER A 200 11.80 19.65 -4.10
N VAL A 201 10.98 19.60 -3.06
CA VAL A 201 10.36 20.79 -2.46
C VAL A 201 11.23 21.27 -1.31
N ALA A 202 11.53 22.57 -1.29
CA ALA A 202 12.23 23.22 -0.21
C ALA A 202 11.50 24.50 0.21
N GLN A 203 11.74 24.96 1.43
CA GLN A 203 11.26 26.27 1.85
C GLN A 203 12.05 27.34 1.08
N SER A 204 11.35 28.33 0.54
CA SER A 204 12.00 29.40 -0.22
C SER A 204 12.93 30.22 0.69
N SER A 205 14.14 30.46 0.21
CA SER A 205 15.09 31.34 0.88
C SER A 205 14.77 32.84 0.67
N THR A 206 13.92 33.12 -0.33
CA THR A 206 13.63 34.50 -0.76
C THR A 206 12.43 35.11 -0.02
N SER A 207 11.48 34.27 0.43
CA SER A 207 10.25 34.74 1.09
C SER A 207 9.86 33.80 2.20
N VAL A 208 9.61 34.32 3.39
CA VAL A 208 9.21 33.51 4.55
C VAL A 208 7.80 32.95 4.36
N GLY A 209 7.67 31.63 4.54
CA GLY A 209 6.39 30.96 4.45
C GLY A 209 6.00 30.50 3.05
N THR A 210 6.85 30.74 2.05
CA THR A 210 6.67 30.22 0.69
C THR A 210 7.60 29.03 0.41
N TYR A 211 7.25 28.23 -0.60
CA TYR A 211 8.00 27.05 -1.01
C TYR A 211 8.52 27.21 -2.43
N ALA A 212 9.61 26.51 -2.72
CA ALA A 212 10.21 26.45 -4.04
C ALA A 212 10.34 24.98 -4.47
N VAL A 213 10.29 24.74 -5.77
CA VAL A 213 10.56 23.43 -6.35
C VAL A 213 11.94 23.44 -6.98
N ASN A 214 12.85 22.68 -6.41
CA ASN A 214 14.19 22.51 -6.96
C ASN A 214 14.16 21.38 -8.00
N ILE A 215 14.78 21.64 -9.13
CA ILE A 215 14.94 20.72 -10.25
C ILE A 215 16.42 20.39 -10.39
N THR A 216 16.72 19.14 -10.61
CA THR A 216 18.05 18.67 -11.02
C THR A 216 17.91 18.06 -12.41
N PHE A 217 18.69 18.54 -13.34
CA PHE A 217 18.75 18.01 -14.71
C PHE A 217 19.70 16.82 -14.78
N ASN A 218 19.48 15.96 -15.79
CA ASN A 218 20.45 14.96 -16.19
C ASN A 218 21.70 15.62 -16.82
N SER A 219 22.74 14.83 -17.15
CA SER A 219 24.00 15.35 -17.69
C SER A 219 23.79 16.22 -18.93
N ASP A 220 22.96 15.77 -19.87
CA ASP A 220 22.75 16.49 -21.13
C ASP A 220 22.00 17.81 -20.92
N GLY A 221 20.98 17.80 -20.06
CA GLY A 221 20.24 18.99 -19.67
C GLY A 221 21.11 19.97 -18.87
N ALA A 222 21.99 19.48 -18.01
CA ALA A 222 22.93 20.31 -17.26
C ALA A 222 23.91 21.04 -18.19
N ASP A 223 24.44 20.34 -19.21
CA ASP A 223 25.36 20.93 -20.19
C ASP A 223 24.67 22.03 -21.04
N ILE A 224 23.44 21.77 -21.49
CA ILE A 224 22.64 22.77 -22.23
C ILE A 224 22.36 23.99 -21.35
N PHE A 225 21.96 23.74 -20.08
CA PHE A 225 21.63 24.82 -19.15
C PHE A 225 22.85 25.65 -18.77
N ASP A 226 24.02 25.03 -18.58
CA ASP A 226 25.30 25.67 -18.34
C ASP A 226 25.66 26.63 -19.49
N GLN A 227 25.59 26.13 -20.72
CA GLN A 227 25.89 26.95 -21.91
C GLN A 227 24.99 28.17 -22.00
N VAL A 228 23.68 28.01 -21.81
CA VAL A 228 22.71 29.12 -21.86
C VAL A 228 22.92 30.11 -20.73
N THR A 229 23.16 29.65 -19.50
CA THR A 229 23.40 30.55 -18.37
C THR A 229 24.71 31.30 -18.50
N LYS A 230 25.74 30.71 -19.09
CA LYS A 230 27.02 31.33 -19.40
C LYS A 230 26.86 32.46 -20.41
N GLU A 231 25.97 32.31 -21.41
CA GLU A 231 25.66 33.37 -22.39
C GLU A 231 24.85 34.52 -21.77
N LEU A 232 23.90 34.21 -20.86
CA LEU A 232 23.00 35.19 -20.25
C LEU A 232 23.58 35.91 -19.04
N ALA A 233 24.50 35.29 -18.29
CA ALA A 233 25.08 35.89 -17.07
C ALA A 233 25.70 37.27 -17.27
N PRO A 234 26.48 37.59 -18.35
CA PRO A 234 27.08 38.90 -18.56
C PRO A 234 26.04 39.99 -18.74
N THR A 235 24.84 39.67 -19.23
CA THR A 235 23.76 40.61 -19.52
C THR A 235 22.67 40.66 -18.45
N ASN A 236 22.77 39.79 -17.44
CA ASN A 236 21.69 39.48 -16.49
C ASN A 236 20.39 39.09 -17.22
N GLY A 237 20.52 38.32 -18.29
CA GLY A 237 19.38 37.85 -19.08
C GLY A 237 18.44 36.99 -18.23
N GLN A 238 17.17 36.93 -18.63
CA GLN A 238 16.16 36.19 -17.89
C GLN A 238 15.84 34.86 -18.59
N ILE A 239 15.57 33.83 -17.78
CA ILE A 239 15.06 32.56 -18.23
C ILE A 239 13.62 32.38 -17.72
N CYS A 240 12.67 32.36 -18.63
CA CYS A 240 11.27 32.07 -18.32
C CYS A 240 11.07 30.58 -18.10
N ILE A 241 10.49 30.21 -16.96
CA ILE A 241 10.07 28.85 -16.64
C ILE A 241 8.58 28.77 -16.96
N VAL A 242 8.25 28.04 -18.01
CA VAL A 242 6.90 27.93 -18.58
C VAL A 242 6.34 26.56 -18.27
N LEU A 243 5.16 26.51 -17.67
CA LEU A 243 4.43 25.27 -17.40
C LEU A 243 3.07 25.34 -18.11
N ASP A 244 2.83 24.41 -19.00
CA ASP A 244 1.60 24.35 -19.80
C ASP A 244 1.27 25.68 -20.52
N GLY A 245 2.29 26.35 -21.06
CA GLY A 245 2.16 27.64 -21.74
C GLY A 245 2.01 28.85 -20.81
N VAL A 246 2.10 28.67 -19.49
CA VAL A 246 1.99 29.76 -18.50
C VAL A 246 3.34 29.99 -17.82
N VAL A 247 3.82 31.22 -17.83
CA VAL A 247 5.08 31.61 -17.16
C VAL A 247 4.88 31.58 -15.66
N GLN A 248 5.58 30.64 -15.00
CA GLN A 248 5.55 30.51 -13.53
C GLN A 248 6.53 31.49 -12.86
N SER A 249 7.70 31.64 -13.46
CA SER A 249 8.73 32.58 -12.98
C SER A 249 9.70 32.94 -14.11
N ALA A 250 10.36 34.11 -14.01
CA ALA A 250 11.35 34.57 -14.95
C ALA A 250 12.58 35.13 -14.21
N PRO A 251 13.37 34.27 -13.52
CA PRO A 251 14.55 34.75 -12.79
C PRO A 251 15.63 35.27 -13.73
N ALA A 252 16.33 36.33 -13.28
CA ALA A 252 17.53 36.83 -13.93
C ALA A 252 18.73 35.93 -13.59
N VAL A 253 19.52 35.57 -14.59
CA VAL A 253 20.74 34.80 -14.47
C VAL A 253 21.89 35.74 -14.08
N GLN A 254 22.38 35.58 -12.82
CA GLN A 254 23.46 36.43 -12.30
C GLN A 254 24.83 35.78 -12.49
N GLU A 255 24.91 34.47 -12.57
CA GLU A 255 26.13 33.69 -12.73
C GLU A 255 25.88 32.43 -13.52
N GLU A 256 26.94 31.86 -14.09
CA GLU A 256 26.92 30.57 -14.76
C GLU A 256 26.48 29.45 -13.78
N ILE A 257 25.55 28.60 -14.19
CA ILE A 257 24.99 27.50 -13.39
C ILE A 257 25.46 26.16 -13.95
N SER A 258 26.67 25.76 -13.57
CA SER A 258 27.31 24.52 -14.08
C SER A 258 26.85 23.22 -13.43
N GLY A 259 25.98 23.29 -12.44
CA GLY A 259 25.54 22.09 -11.67
C GLY A 259 24.19 21.52 -12.09
N GLY A 260 23.54 22.06 -13.13
CA GLY A 260 22.23 21.60 -13.58
C GLY A 260 21.13 21.65 -12.53
N LYS A 261 21.25 22.55 -11.51
CA LYS A 261 20.28 22.72 -10.43
C LYS A 261 19.59 24.06 -10.57
N VAL A 262 18.28 24.01 -10.68
CA VAL A 262 17.41 25.18 -10.84
C VAL A 262 16.32 25.17 -9.78
N SER A 263 15.91 26.34 -9.33
CA SER A 263 14.82 26.48 -8.37
C SER A 263 13.70 27.30 -8.99
N ILE A 264 12.52 26.68 -9.11
CA ILE A 264 11.28 27.40 -9.46
C ILE A 264 10.81 28.09 -8.19
N THR A 265 10.96 29.39 -8.15
CA THR A 265 10.52 30.25 -7.05
C THR A 265 9.21 30.92 -7.41
N GLY A 266 8.33 31.09 -6.41
CA GLY A 266 7.04 31.74 -6.56
C GLY A 266 6.35 31.84 -5.20
N ASN A 267 5.11 32.32 -5.21
CA ASN A 267 4.31 32.38 -3.99
C ASN A 267 3.61 31.03 -3.72
N PHE A 268 4.34 29.92 -3.88
CA PHE A 268 3.76 28.60 -3.70
C PHE A 268 3.53 28.27 -2.22
N THR A 269 2.34 27.77 -1.91
CA THR A 269 2.09 27.07 -0.66
C THR A 269 2.76 25.70 -0.68
N SER A 270 2.89 25.05 0.48
CA SER A 270 3.45 23.70 0.56
C SER A 270 2.69 22.70 -0.32
N ALA A 271 1.36 22.82 -0.36
CA ALA A 271 0.51 21.93 -1.18
C ALA A 271 0.76 22.15 -2.69
N GLN A 272 0.79 23.40 -3.15
CA GLN A 272 1.05 23.73 -4.55
C GLN A 272 2.46 23.29 -5.01
N ALA A 273 3.47 23.49 -4.16
CA ALA A 273 4.83 23.03 -4.47
C ALA A 273 4.91 21.49 -4.56
N GLN A 274 4.19 20.78 -3.69
CA GLN A 274 4.13 19.32 -3.73
C GLN A 274 3.35 18.81 -4.96
N GLU A 275 2.28 19.49 -5.34
CA GLU A 275 1.53 19.20 -6.56
C GLU A 275 2.40 19.38 -7.81
N LEU A 276 3.07 20.55 -7.92
CA LEU A 276 4.00 20.83 -9.01
C LEU A 276 5.12 19.79 -9.09
N LYS A 277 5.72 19.44 -7.94
CA LYS A 277 6.70 18.37 -7.86
C LYS A 277 6.14 17.05 -8.43
N THR A 278 4.94 16.66 -8.04
CA THR A 278 4.29 15.41 -8.49
C THR A 278 4.10 15.42 -10.02
N VAL A 279 3.65 16.53 -10.56
CA VAL A 279 3.46 16.70 -12.01
C VAL A 279 4.80 16.55 -12.74
N LEU A 280 5.85 17.23 -12.27
CA LEU A 280 7.17 17.18 -12.88
C LEU A 280 7.85 15.81 -12.79
N ASP A 281 7.79 15.15 -11.63
CA ASP A 281 8.36 13.80 -11.42
C ASP A 281 7.64 12.72 -12.24
N SER A 282 6.37 12.92 -12.54
CA SER A 282 5.60 11.98 -13.35
C SER A 282 5.88 12.10 -14.85
N GLY A 283 6.36 13.27 -15.27
CA GLY A 283 6.60 13.63 -16.66
C GLY A 283 5.39 14.28 -17.35
N SER A 284 5.64 14.83 -18.52
CA SER A 284 4.62 15.50 -19.34
C SER A 284 3.70 14.50 -20.05
N LEU A 285 2.41 14.80 -20.09
CA LEU A 285 1.43 14.03 -20.85
C LEU A 285 1.59 14.29 -22.36
N PRO A 286 1.61 13.23 -23.18
CA PRO A 286 1.70 13.38 -24.63
C PRO A 286 0.37 13.86 -25.26
N VAL A 287 -0.68 13.95 -24.45
CA VAL A 287 -2.03 14.34 -24.84
C VAL A 287 -2.66 15.24 -23.80
N SER A 288 -3.56 16.11 -24.20
CA SER A 288 -4.38 16.89 -23.27
C SER A 288 -5.51 16.00 -22.72
N LEU A 289 -5.64 15.93 -21.40
CA LEU A 289 -6.70 15.22 -20.74
C LEU A 289 -7.80 16.20 -20.34
N ASN A 290 -8.94 16.11 -21.01
CA ASN A 290 -10.10 16.91 -20.69
C ASN A 290 -11.05 16.12 -19.79
N TYR A 291 -11.51 16.78 -18.78
CA TYR A 291 -12.51 16.23 -17.87
C TYR A 291 -13.85 16.01 -18.59
N SER A 292 -14.33 14.79 -18.56
CA SER A 292 -15.58 14.41 -19.22
C SER A 292 -16.70 14.10 -18.23
N GLU A 293 -16.42 13.30 -17.23
CA GLU A 293 -17.41 12.91 -16.20
C GLU A 293 -16.70 12.64 -14.87
N SER A 294 -17.29 13.15 -13.77
CA SER A 294 -16.89 12.79 -12.40
C SER A 294 -18.10 12.23 -11.66
N ARG A 295 -17.84 11.17 -10.96
CA ARG A 295 -18.81 10.60 -10.05
C ARG A 295 -18.14 10.40 -8.69
N VAL A 296 -18.63 11.11 -7.69
CA VAL A 296 -18.28 10.83 -6.30
C VAL A 296 -19.17 9.70 -5.81
N VAL A 297 -18.57 8.56 -5.46
CA VAL A 297 -19.29 7.43 -4.90
C VAL A 297 -19.22 7.54 -3.38
N GLY A 298 -20.34 7.87 -2.76
CA GLY A 298 -20.40 7.94 -1.30
C GLY A 298 -20.20 6.56 -0.66
N PRO A 299 -19.54 6.47 0.50
CA PRO A 299 -19.28 5.21 1.20
C PRO A 299 -20.55 4.53 1.74
N THR A 300 -21.67 5.24 1.76
CA THR A 300 -22.94 4.76 2.33
C THR A 300 -23.53 3.57 1.59
N LEU A 301 -23.48 3.56 0.26
CA LEU A 301 -23.97 2.45 -0.57
C LEU A 301 -23.14 1.16 -0.37
N GLY A 302 -21.84 1.29 -0.24
CA GLY A 302 -20.94 0.17 0.00
C GLY A 302 -21.06 -0.38 1.42
N GLN A 303 -21.17 0.48 2.42
CA GLN A 303 -21.35 0.07 3.82
C GLN A 303 -22.68 -0.65 4.03
N ASP A 304 -23.76 -0.17 3.43
CA ASP A 304 -25.06 -0.82 3.53
C ASP A 304 -25.05 -2.21 2.87
N SER A 305 -24.41 -2.34 1.71
CA SER A 305 -24.24 -3.62 1.03
C SER A 305 -23.36 -4.58 1.83
N LEU A 306 -22.28 -4.09 2.43
CA LEU A 306 -21.40 -4.85 3.30
C LEU A 306 -22.15 -5.36 4.55
N ASN A 307 -22.90 -4.47 5.22
CA ASN A 307 -23.68 -4.81 6.41
C ASN A 307 -24.75 -5.86 6.11
N GLN A 308 -25.45 -5.71 4.99
CA GLN A 308 -26.42 -6.72 4.52
C GLN A 308 -25.75 -8.05 4.17
N GLY A 309 -24.57 -8.00 3.52
CA GLY A 309 -23.77 -9.19 3.22
C GLY A 309 -23.28 -9.92 4.50
N ILE A 310 -22.79 -9.17 5.48
CA ILE A 310 -22.39 -9.73 6.79
C ILE A 310 -23.61 -10.33 7.50
N LEU A 311 -24.75 -9.64 7.51
CA LEU A 311 -25.97 -10.17 8.10
C LEU A 311 -26.41 -11.48 7.44
N ALA A 312 -26.41 -11.55 6.11
CA ALA A 312 -26.73 -12.76 5.36
C ALA A 312 -25.76 -13.91 5.68
N LEU A 313 -24.44 -13.60 5.78
CA LEU A 313 -23.42 -14.56 6.17
C LEU A 313 -23.67 -15.11 7.57
N VAL A 314 -23.96 -14.24 8.56
CA VAL A 314 -24.25 -14.65 9.95
C VAL A 314 -25.50 -15.55 10.01
N ILE A 315 -26.56 -15.20 9.28
CA ILE A 315 -27.79 -16.00 9.20
C ILE A 315 -27.47 -17.36 8.54
N GLY A 316 -26.72 -17.39 7.44
CA GLY A 316 -26.34 -18.63 6.77
C GLY A 316 -25.50 -19.55 7.66
N VAL A 317 -24.52 -19.02 8.36
CA VAL A 317 -23.70 -19.77 9.34
C VAL A 317 -24.57 -20.28 10.48
N ALA A 318 -25.48 -19.49 11.01
CA ALA A 318 -26.41 -19.91 12.07
C ALA A 318 -27.28 -21.07 11.63
N ILE A 319 -27.82 -21.05 10.43
CA ILE A 319 -28.63 -22.17 9.85
C ILE A 319 -27.78 -23.43 9.76
N VAL A 320 -26.54 -23.35 9.30
CA VAL A 320 -25.61 -24.49 9.18
C VAL A 320 -25.30 -25.06 10.56
N ILE A 321 -25.06 -24.20 11.57
CA ILE A 321 -24.79 -24.63 12.95
C ILE A 321 -26.01 -25.38 13.51
N VAL A 322 -27.22 -24.82 13.35
CA VAL A 322 -28.48 -25.48 13.80
C VAL A 322 -28.67 -26.83 13.12
N TYR A 323 -28.44 -26.89 11.80
CA TYR A 323 -28.51 -28.13 11.03
C TYR A 323 -27.53 -29.19 11.55
N LEU A 324 -26.26 -28.83 11.74
CA LEU A 324 -25.23 -29.73 12.25
C LEU A 324 -25.56 -30.21 13.67
N PHE A 325 -26.07 -29.36 14.52
CA PHE A 325 -26.45 -29.72 15.88
C PHE A 325 -27.64 -30.68 15.91
N PHE A 326 -28.65 -30.47 15.05
CA PHE A 326 -29.85 -31.29 15.01
C PHE A 326 -29.59 -32.69 14.40
N PHE A 327 -28.83 -32.75 13.30
CA PHE A 327 -28.59 -34.02 12.58
C PHE A 327 -27.43 -34.83 13.18
N TYR A 328 -26.33 -34.20 13.58
CA TYR A 328 -25.12 -34.89 14.00
C TYR A 328 -24.95 -34.94 15.53
N ARG A 329 -25.81 -34.32 16.31
CA ARG A 329 -25.75 -34.32 17.79
C ARG A 329 -24.32 -34.06 18.32
N GLY A 330 -23.75 -34.99 19.12
CA GLY A 330 -22.41 -34.81 19.71
C GLY A 330 -21.27 -34.77 18.68
N LEU A 331 -21.41 -35.41 17.51
CA LEU A 331 -20.44 -35.30 16.42
C LEU A 331 -20.50 -33.94 15.71
N GLY A 332 -21.64 -33.25 15.77
CA GLY A 332 -21.78 -31.88 15.23
C GLY A 332 -20.85 -30.87 15.88
N LEU A 333 -20.49 -31.09 17.14
CA LEU A 333 -19.54 -30.23 17.86
C LEU A 333 -18.11 -30.36 17.33
N LEU A 334 -17.70 -31.56 16.90
CA LEU A 334 -16.42 -31.80 16.24
C LEU A 334 -16.37 -31.20 14.85
N THR A 335 -17.45 -31.32 14.08
CA THR A 335 -17.57 -30.72 12.74
C THR A 335 -17.57 -29.19 12.81
N LEU A 336 -18.25 -28.60 13.81
CA LEU A 336 -18.21 -27.16 14.05
C LEU A 336 -16.78 -26.68 14.37
N GLY A 337 -16.06 -27.41 15.25
CA GLY A 337 -14.65 -27.10 15.55
C GLY A 337 -13.76 -27.15 14.31
N SER A 338 -13.97 -28.13 13.43
CA SER A 338 -13.26 -28.23 12.16
C SER A 338 -13.60 -27.08 11.21
N LEU A 339 -14.86 -26.63 11.15
CA LEU A 339 -15.30 -25.50 10.34
C LEU A 339 -14.67 -24.19 10.80
N VAL A 340 -14.59 -23.96 12.12
CA VAL A 340 -13.95 -22.78 12.71
C VAL A 340 -12.45 -22.77 12.38
N VAL A 341 -11.76 -23.91 12.53
CA VAL A 341 -10.34 -24.03 12.18
C VAL A 341 -10.14 -23.76 10.68
N PHE A 342 -10.99 -24.32 9.82
CA PHE A 342 -10.95 -24.07 8.38
C PHE A 342 -11.15 -22.57 8.06
N ALA A 343 -12.14 -21.93 8.67
CA ALA A 343 -12.40 -20.49 8.45
C ALA A 343 -11.21 -19.63 8.86
N ILE A 344 -10.58 -19.90 10.01
CA ILE A 344 -9.38 -19.16 10.47
C ILE A 344 -8.21 -19.36 9.50
N LEU A 345 -7.96 -20.58 9.05
CA LEU A 345 -6.89 -20.88 8.10
C LEU A 345 -7.14 -20.26 6.72
N TYR A 346 -8.38 -20.30 6.25
CA TYR A 346 -8.78 -19.72 4.97
C TYR A 346 -8.63 -18.20 4.97
N LEU A 347 -9.13 -17.53 6.03
CA LEU A 347 -8.99 -16.09 6.17
C LEU A 347 -7.53 -15.68 6.37
N GLY A 348 -6.74 -16.46 7.12
CA GLY A 348 -5.31 -16.21 7.28
C GLY A 348 -4.54 -16.35 5.97
N LEU A 349 -4.90 -17.31 5.11
CA LEU A 349 -4.31 -17.44 3.78
C LEU A 349 -4.70 -16.27 2.87
N LEU A 350 -5.96 -15.84 2.93
CA LEU A 350 -6.45 -14.69 2.15
C LEU A 350 -5.74 -13.38 2.55
N ALA A 351 -5.38 -13.23 3.82
CA ALA A 351 -4.67 -12.03 4.31
C ALA A 351 -3.17 -11.99 3.93
N ILE A 352 -2.61 -13.12 3.45
CA ILE A 352 -1.22 -13.22 3.01
C ILE A 352 -1.10 -13.04 1.49
N LEU A 353 -2.15 -13.42 0.74
CA LEU A 353 -2.19 -13.36 -0.72
C LEU A 353 -2.48 -11.94 -1.22
#